data_44546989728d49f413af6a160cb001f3
#
_entry.id   44546989728d49f413af6a160cb001f3
#
_cell.length_a   1.000
_cell.length_b   1.000
_cell.length_c   1.000
_cell.angle_alpha   90.00
_cell.angle_beta   90.00
_cell.angle_gamma   90.00
#
_symmetry.space_group_name_H-M   'P 1'
#
loop_
_entity.id
_entity.type
_entity.pdbx_description
1 polymer ?
#
loop_
_entity_poly.entity_id
_entity_poly.type
_entity_poly.pdbx_seq_one_letter_code
_entity_poly.pdbx_strand_id
1 'polypeptide(L)'
;MNKNSHKFYLTGRAGRMECLLDEPEDTPRGIALVAHPHPLYGGTMDNKVAQTLTRAFVGLGYVTARFNFRGVGESEGTYDDGRGEVDDMEIMLDHMLKEYPGLPFALSGFSFGTFVQAQLQQRLIEQGRPAERLALVGTAAGKWPMPPVPADTILIHGELDDTIPLQHVFEWARPLDIPVTVIPGADHFFHRKLVHIKNLVAQLWRRDI
;
A
#
# COMPACT_ATOMS: atom_id res chain seq x y z
N MET A 1 12.85 4.03 -13.05
CA MET A 1 11.53 4.18 -13.66
C MET A 1 11.37 3.06 -14.67
N ASN A 2 10.23 2.41 -14.67
CA ASN A 2 9.88 1.44 -15.70
C ASN A 2 9.62 2.22 -17.00
N LYS A 3 9.79 1.59 -18.21
CA LYS A 3 9.55 2.29 -19.49
C LYS A 3 8.13 2.86 -19.62
N ASN A 4 7.19 2.34 -18.83
CA ASN A 4 5.78 2.67 -18.83
C ASN A 4 5.35 3.41 -17.52
N SER A 5 6.23 4.25 -16.96
CA SER A 5 5.91 5.06 -15.78
C SER A 5 5.57 6.48 -16.19
N HIS A 6 4.43 7.00 -15.75
CA HIS A 6 3.92 8.35 -16.08
C HIS A 6 3.71 9.17 -14.81
N LYS A 7 4.39 10.33 -14.72
CA LYS A 7 4.14 11.31 -13.65
C LYS A 7 2.94 12.17 -14.04
N PHE A 8 2.05 12.40 -13.08
CA PHE A 8 0.89 13.27 -13.26
C PHE A 8 0.52 13.94 -11.93
N TYR A 9 -0.47 14.81 -11.95
CA TYR A 9 -0.93 15.53 -10.78
C TYR A 9 -2.44 15.45 -10.66
N LEU A 10 -2.92 15.28 -9.42
CA LEU A 10 -4.33 15.41 -9.08
C LEU A 10 -4.52 16.59 -8.12
N THR A 11 -5.74 17.07 -8.03
CA THR A 11 -6.13 18.04 -7.02
C THR A 11 -6.78 17.29 -5.87
N GLY A 12 -6.08 17.23 -4.73
CA GLY A 12 -6.58 16.71 -3.46
C GLY A 12 -7.25 17.81 -2.63
N ARG A 13 -7.70 17.44 -1.41
CA ARG A 13 -8.31 18.41 -0.50
C ARG A 13 -7.31 19.45 0.05
N ALA A 14 -6.04 19.08 0.16
CA ALA A 14 -4.97 19.94 0.65
C ALA A 14 -4.19 20.65 -0.46
N GLY A 15 -4.60 20.52 -1.72
CA GLY A 15 -3.94 21.07 -2.89
C GLY A 15 -3.44 19.99 -3.86
N ARG A 16 -2.38 20.29 -4.60
CA ARG A 16 -1.81 19.40 -5.61
C ARG A 16 -1.23 18.13 -4.98
N MET A 17 -1.48 17.00 -5.60
CA MET A 17 -0.90 15.68 -5.30
C MET A 17 0.06 15.28 -6.42
N GLU A 18 1.31 14.97 -6.08
CA GLU A 18 2.33 14.44 -6.99
C GLU A 18 2.17 12.93 -7.13
N CYS A 19 1.79 12.46 -8.32
CA CYS A 19 1.37 11.10 -8.58
C CYS A 19 2.27 10.42 -9.61
N LEU A 20 2.36 9.09 -9.53
CA LEU A 20 3.05 8.25 -10.49
C LEU A 20 2.18 7.03 -10.82
N LEU A 21 2.03 6.75 -12.11
CA LEU A 21 1.36 5.58 -12.64
C LEU A 21 2.39 4.65 -13.27
N ASP A 22 2.32 3.37 -12.94
CA ASP A 22 3.10 2.30 -13.58
C ASP A 22 2.13 1.33 -14.25
N GLU A 23 2.26 1.16 -15.58
CA GLU A 23 1.39 0.29 -16.35
C GLU A 23 2.04 -1.07 -16.65
N PRO A 24 1.26 -2.16 -16.67
CA PRO A 24 1.73 -3.46 -17.18
C PRO A 24 1.95 -3.39 -18.71
N GLU A 25 2.65 -4.40 -19.25
CA GLU A 25 2.88 -4.48 -20.72
C GLU A 25 1.59 -4.83 -21.47
N ASP A 26 0.75 -5.65 -20.86
CA ASP A 26 -0.56 -6.07 -21.40
C ASP A 26 -1.71 -5.23 -20.84
N THR A 27 -2.92 -5.45 -21.37
CA THR A 27 -4.15 -4.82 -20.86
C THR A 27 -4.29 -5.07 -19.37
N PRO A 28 -4.48 -4.02 -18.55
CA PRO A 28 -4.61 -4.15 -17.11
C PRO A 28 -5.80 -5.05 -16.72
N ARG A 29 -5.57 -5.96 -15.77
CA ARG A 29 -6.61 -6.83 -15.17
C ARG A 29 -7.16 -6.31 -13.85
N GLY A 30 -6.57 -5.25 -13.30
CA GLY A 30 -6.97 -4.63 -12.05
C GLY A 30 -6.16 -3.35 -11.80
N ILE A 31 -6.53 -2.65 -10.75
CA ILE A 31 -5.89 -1.42 -10.26
C ILE A 31 -5.19 -1.74 -8.94
N ALA A 32 -3.99 -1.24 -8.70
CA ALA A 32 -3.37 -1.31 -7.38
C ALA A 32 -2.98 0.09 -6.88
N LEU A 33 -3.31 0.40 -5.62
CA LEU A 33 -2.83 1.61 -4.96
C LEU A 33 -1.75 1.26 -3.95
N VAL A 34 -0.58 1.91 -4.04
CA VAL A 34 0.55 1.65 -3.14
C VAL A 34 0.86 2.88 -2.29
N ALA A 35 0.71 2.74 -0.97
CA ALA A 35 0.98 3.77 0.02
C ALA A 35 2.40 3.66 0.59
N HIS A 36 3.11 4.79 0.64
CA HIS A 36 4.49 4.88 1.12
C HIS A 36 4.57 5.00 2.67
N PRO A 37 5.77 4.85 3.27
CA PRO A 37 5.94 4.98 4.72
C PRO A 37 5.79 6.43 5.20
N HIS A 38 5.98 6.63 6.51
CA HIS A 38 5.66 7.88 7.22
C HIS A 38 6.30 9.12 6.61
N PRO A 39 5.50 10.15 6.27
CA PRO A 39 5.98 11.38 5.61
C PRO A 39 7.10 12.10 6.38
N LEU A 40 6.91 12.28 7.70
CA LEU A 40 7.83 13.05 8.53
C LEU A 40 9.15 12.31 8.84
N TYR A 41 9.26 11.02 8.48
CA TYR A 41 10.49 10.22 8.63
C TYR A 41 11.14 9.90 7.27
N GLY A 42 10.98 10.79 6.29
CA GLY A 42 11.58 10.66 4.96
C GLY A 42 10.86 9.68 4.04
N GLY A 43 9.62 9.29 4.38
CA GLY A 43 8.79 8.47 3.49
C GLY A 43 8.40 9.24 2.23
N THR A 44 8.56 8.58 1.07
CA THR A 44 8.16 9.09 -0.24
C THR A 44 7.63 7.93 -1.09
N MET A 45 6.90 8.24 -2.17
CA MET A 45 6.46 7.24 -3.15
C MET A 45 7.63 6.49 -3.82
N ASP A 46 8.85 7.02 -3.72
CA ASP A 46 10.07 6.39 -4.24
C ASP A 46 10.79 5.49 -3.22
N ASN A 47 10.20 5.29 -2.03
CA ASN A 47 10.70 4.30 -1.08
C ASN A 47 10.87 2.92 -1.74
N LYS A 48 11.97 2.23 -1.44
CA LYS A 48 12.32 0.95 -2.11
C LYS A 48 11.30 -0.16 -1.88
N VAL A 49 10.65 -0.21 -0.72
CA VAL A 49 9.58 -1.18 -0.44
C VAL A 49 8.33 -0.84 -1.25
N ALA A 50 7.91 0.44 -1.27
CA ALA A 50 6.78 0.90 -2.08
C ALA A 50 7.01 0.61 -3.58
N GLN A 51 8.20 0.91 -4.11
CA GLN A 51 8.56 0.54 -5.49
C GLN A 51 8.55 -0.98 -5.73
N THR A 52 8.91 -1.77 -4.72
CA THR A 52 8.90 -3.25 -4.83
C THR A 52 7.48 -3.78 -4.89
N LEU A 53 6.56 -3.24 -4.07
CA LEU A 53 5.13 -3.52 -4.13
C LEU A 53 4.56 -3.15 -5.50
N THR A 54 4.87 -1.95 -6.00
CA THR A 54 4.49 -1.52 -7.36
C THR A 54 4.92 -2.54 -8.41
N ARG A 55 6.19 -2.97 -8.39
CA ARG A 55 6.69 -3.98 -9.36
C ARG A 55 6.01 -5.33 -9.21
N ALA A 56 5.60 -5.72 -8.00
CA ALA A 56 4.86 -6.95 -7.77
C ALA A 56 3.49 -6.88 -8.45
N PHE A 57 2.73 -5.79 -8.23
CA PHE A 57 1.41 -5.62 -8.82
C PHE A 57 1.45 -5.41 -10.34
N VAL A 58 2.39 -4.64 -10.87
CA VAL A 58 2.61 -4.53 -12.34
C VAL A 58 2.90 -5.90 -12.93
N GLY A 59 3.75 -6.71 -12.29
CA GLY A 59 4.02 -8.09 -12.72
C GLY A 59 2.84 -9.05 -12.59
N LEU A 60 1.82 -8.71 -11.80
CA LEU A 60 0.54 -9.40 -11.70
C LEU A 60 -0.49 -8.89 -12.74
N GLY A 61 -0.13 -7.92 -13.56
CA GLY A 61 -1.00 -7.31 -14.56
C GLY A 61 -1.90 -6.18 -14.05
N TYR A 62 -1.56 -5.55 -12.91
CA TYR A 62 -2.30 -4.42 -12.38
C TYR A 62 -1.68 -3.10 -12.83
N VAL A 63 -2.49 -2.17 -13.30
CA VAL A 63 -2.08 -0.77 -13.37
C VAL A 63 -1.94 -0.25 -11.95
N THR A 64 -0.75 0.28 -11.62
CA THR A 64 -0.40 0.59 -10.23
C THR A 64 -0.15 2.07 -10.04
N ALA A 65 -0.92 2.72 -9.17
CA ALA A 65 -0.75 4.12 -8.80
C ALA A 65 -0.14 4.27 -7.41
N ARG A 66 0.72 5.26 -7.27
CA ARG A 66 1.28 5.76 -6.02
C ARG A 66 1.42 7.26 -6.08
N PHE A 67 1.42 7.91 -4.94
CA PHE A 67 1.64 9.36 -4.86
C PHE A 67 2.40 9.72 -3.59
N ASN A 68 3.00 10.89 -3.58
CA ASN A 68 3.56 11.46 -2.38
C ASN A 68 2.42 11.99 -1.51
N PHE A 69 2.36 11.52 -0.26
CA PHE A 69 1.41 12.06 0.72
C PHE A 69 1.58 13.57 0.87
N ARG A 70 0.56 14.23 1.36
CA ARG A 70 0.55 15.67 1.60
C ARG A 70 1.80 16.15 2.36
N GLY A 71 2.40 17.23 1.90
CA GLY A 71 3.65 17.79 2.44
C GLY A 71 4.93 17.06 2.02
N VAL A 72 4.86 16.08 1.11
CA VAL A 72 6.02 15.32 0.61
C VAL A 72 6.26 15.64 -0.88
N GLY A 73 7.52 15.86 -1.25
CA GLY A 73 7.91 16.14 -2.63
C GLY A 73 7.20 17.37 -3.19
N GLU A 74 6.49 17.19 -4.30
CA GLU A 74 5.69 18.25 -4.90
C GLU A 74 4.21 18.23 -4.48
N SER A 75 3.82 17.34 -3.55
CA SER A 75 2.48 17.33 -2.97
C SER A 75 2.32 18.45 -1.95
N GLU A 76 1.28 19.25 -2.11
CA GLU A 76 0.94 20.35 -1.21
C GLU A 76 0.28 19.86 0.09
N GLY A 77 0.08 20.78 1.02
CA GLY A 77 -0.54 20.50 2.33
C GLY A 77 0.49 20.09 3.39
N THR A 78 -0.01 19.50 4.47
CA THR A 78 0.78 19.04 5.61
C THR A 78 0.26 17.70 6.10
N TYR A 79 1.13 16.90 6.72
CA TYR A 79 0.78 15.65 7.39
C TYR A 79 -0.42 15.83 8.35
N ASP A 80 -1.39 14.91 8.30
CA ASP A 80 -2.65 14.98 9.06
C ASP A 80 -3.00 13.67 9.79
N ASP A 81 -1.99 13.04 10.40
CA ASP A 81 -2.15 11.84 11.25
C ASP A 81 -2.92 10.68 10.58
N GLY A 82 -2.84 10.58 9.27
CA GLY A 82 -3.51 9.56 8.45
C GLY A 82 -4.89 9.96 7.93
N ARG A 83 -5.57 10.93 8.55
CA ARG A 83 -6.93 11.34 8.13
C ARG A 83 -6.94 11.92 6.73
N GLY A 84 -6.13 12.93 6.53
CA GLY A 84 -6.01 13.58 5.23
C GLY A 84 -5.33 12.69 4.19
N GLU A 85 -4.38 11.85 4.60
CA GLU A 85 -3.73 10.87 3.72
C GLU A 85 -4.74 9.84 3.19
N VAL A 86 -5.72 9.43 4.01
CA VAL A 86 -6.83 8.56 3.59
C VAL A 86 -7.74 9.27 2.58
N ASP A 87 -8.08 10.55 2.82
CA ASP A 87 -8.88 11.34 1.86
C ASP A 87 -8.19 11.47 0.50
N ASP A 88 -6.87 11.73 0.50
CA ASP A 88 -6.10 11.83 -0.74
C ASP A 88 -5.99 10.46 -1.44
N MET A 89 -5.88 9.36 -0.69
CA MET A 89 -5.85 8.01 -1.25
C MET A 89 -7.20 7.64 -1.88
N GLU A 90 -8.32 8.05 -1.29
CA GLU A 90 -9.65 7.85 -1.87
C GLU A 90 -9.83 8.66 -3.16
N ILE A 91 -9.35 9.91 -3.22
CA ILE A 91 -9.34 10.72 -4.45
C ILE A 91 -8.54 10.03 -5.55
N MET A 92 -7.37 9.47 -5.22
CA MET A 92 -6.58 8.66 -6.16
C MET A 92 -7.36 7.45 -6.65
N LEU A 93 -8.03 6.71 -5.74
CA LEU A 93 -8.84 5.56 -6.10
C LEU A 93 -9.96 5.95 -7.07
N ASP A 94 -10.72 7.01 -6.76
CA ASP A 94 -11.83 7.46 -7.59
C ASP A 94 -11.36 7.91 -8.98
N HIS A 95 -10.19 8.55 -9.07
CA HIS A 95 -9.56 8.85 -10.36
C HIS A 95 -9.24 7.57 -11.14
N MET A 96 -8.58 6.59 -10.50
CA MET A 96 -8.20 5.35 -11.17
C MET A 96 -9.41 4.53 -11.63
N LEU A 97 -10.48 4.46 -10.83
CA LEU A 97 -11.72 3.79 -11.20
C LEU A 97 -12.43 4.44 -12.38
N LYS A 98 -12.27 5.76 -12.54
CA LYS A 98 -12.81 6.51 -13.70
C LYS A 98 -11.98 6.25 -14.97
N GLU A 99 -10.65 6.21 -14.86
CA GLU A 99 -9.75 5.94 -16.00
C GLU A 99 -9.78 4.45 -16.43
N TYR A 100 -10.03 3.53 -15.49
CA TYR A 100 -10.06 2.07 -15.72
C TYR A 100 -11.39 1.48 -15.21
N PRO A 101 -12.52 1.78 -15.85
CA PRO A 101 -13.84 1.38 -15.36
C PRO A 101 -14.03 -0.13 -15.38
N GLY A 102 -14.68 -0.64 -14.31
CA GLY A 102 -15.03 -2.07 -14.18
C GLY A 102 -13.91 -2.98 -13.74
N LEU A 103 -12.69 -2.49 -13.54
CA LEU A 103 -11.60 -3.29 -13.00
C LEU A 103 -11.70 -3.40 -11.48
N PRO A 104 -11.37 -4.58 -10.90
CA PRO A 104 -11.21 -4.72 -9.46
C PRO A 104 -9.98 -3.93 -9.00
N PHE A 105 -9.93 -3.59 -7.70
CA PHE A 105 -8.79 -2.87 -7.17
C PHE A 105 -8.23 -3.48 -5.88
N ALA A 106 -6.92 -3.33 -5.74
CA ALA A 106 -6.09 -3.79 -4.63
C ALA A 106 -5.54 -2.59 -3.85
N LEU A 107 -5.42 -2.76 -2.53
CA LEU A 107 -4.75 -1.80 -1.65
C LEU A 107 -3.47 -2.40 -1.10
N SER A 108 -2.37 -1.66 -1.17
CA SER A 108 -1.09 -2.11 -0.63
C SER A 108 -0.35 -0.95 0.03
N GLY A 109 0.44 -1.27 1.06
CA GLY A 109 1.19 -0.24 1.76
C GLY A 109 2.41 -0.78 2.50
N PHE A 110 3.30 0.15 2.85
CA PHE A 110 4.45 -0.12 3.69
C PHE A 110 4.43 0.76 4.93
N SER A 111 4.67 0.18 6.12
CA SER A 111 4.78 0.91 7.40
C SER A 111 3.53 1.78 7.64
N PHE A 112 3.66 3.09 7.86
CA PHE A 112 2.54 4.01 7.98
C PHE A 112 1.52 3.88 6.83
N GLY A 113 1.98 3.62 5.61
CA GLY A 113 1.10 3.37 4.48
C GLY A 113 0.15 2.18 4.69
N THR A 114 0.49 1.21 5.54
CA THR A 114 -0.43 0.11 5.89
C THR A 114 -1.60 0.59 6.74
N PHE A 115 -1.37 1.55 7.64
CA PHE A 115 -2.42 2.20 8.42
C PHE A 115 -3.37 2.99 7.52
N VAL A 116 -2.83 3.80 6.61
CA VAL A 116 -3.65 4.56 5.64
C VAL A 116 -4.52 3.62 4.80
N GLN A 117 -3.96 2.54 4.28
CA GLN A 117 -4.70 1.56 3.46
C GLN A 117 -5.76 0.78 4.26
N ALA A 118 -5.46 0.42 5.51
CA ALA A 118 -6.43 -0.24 6.38
C ALA A 118 -7.61 0.69 6.72
N GLN A 119 -7.34 1.97 7.00
CA GLN A 119 -8.38 3.00 7.21
C GLN A 119 -9.22 3.21 5.94
N LEU A 120 -8.58 3.30 4.79
CA LEU A 120 -9.30 3.40 3.52
C LEU A 120 -10.20 2.18 3.30
N GLN A 121 -9.68 0.97 3.50
CA GLN A 121 -10.48 -0.26 3.34
C GLN A 121 -11.70 -0.27 4.25
N GLN A 122 -11.57 0.16 5.51
CA GLN A 122 -12.69 0.25 6.43
C GLN A 122 -13.77 1.21 5.90
N ARG A 123 -13.36 2.39 5.45
CA ARG A 123 -14.25 3.37 4.82
C ARG A 123 -14.95 2.81 3.58
N LEU A 124 -14.22 2.10 2.73
CA LEU A 124 -14.76 1.52 1.50
C LEU A 124 -15.72 0.36 1.77
N ILE A 125 -15.50 -0.43 2.83
CA ILE A 125 -16.47 -1.44 3.30
C ILE A 125 -17.79 -0.78 3.69
N GLU A 126 -17.74 0.31 4.47
CA GLU A 126 -18.92 1.08 4.88
C GLU A 126 -19.68 1.67 3.68
N GLN A 127 -18.97 2.01 2.61
CA GLN A 127 -19.55 2.49 1.34
C GLN A 127 -20.03 1.36 0.42
N GLY A 128 -19.86 0.08 0.78
CA GLY A 128 -20.26 -1.07 -0.04
C GLY A 128 -19.37 -1.31 -1.26
N ARG A 129 -18.15 -0.75 -1.30
CA ARG A 129 -17.18 -0.89 -2.40
C ARG A 129 -15.79 -1.32 -1.92
N PRO A 130 -15.64 -2.45 -1.20
CA PRO A 130 -14.36 -2.88 -0.67
C PRO A 130 -13.36 -3.20 -1.78
N ALA A 131 -12.05 -3.05 -1.46
CA ALA A 131 -11.00 -3.61 -2.30
C ALA A 131 -11.14 -5.13 -2.40
N GLU A 132 -10.71 -5.71 -3.51
CA GLU A 132 -10.70 -7.16 -3.67
C GLU A 132 -9.78 -7.86 -2.67
N ARG A 133 -8.66 -7.20 -2.30
CA ARG A 133 -7.69 -7.71 -1.32
C ARG A 133 -6.68 -6.65 -0.90
N LEU A 134 -6.04 -6.87 0.26
CA LEU A 134 -4.95 -6.04 0.77
C LEU A 134 -3.63 -6.82 0.81
N ALA A 135 -2.50 -6.09 0.58
CA ALA A 135 -1.14 -6.57 0.87
C ALA A 135 -0.40 -5.53 1.72
N LEU A 136 -0.20 -5.83 3.00
CA LEU A 136 0.37 -4.93 3.99
C LEU A 136 1.76 -5.43 4.41
N VAL A 137 2.78 -4.58 4.25
CA VAL A 137 4.18 -4.90 4.51
C VAL A 137 4.72 -4.01 5.62
N GLY A 138 5.37 -4.59 6.65
CA GLY A 138 5.82 -3.85 7.83
C GLY A 138 4.65 -3.16 8.52
N THR A 139 3.60 -3.93 8.82
CA THR A 139 2.30 -3.45 9.31
C THR A 139 2.41 -2.58 10.54
N ALA A 140 1.79 -1.41 10.53
CA ALA A 140 1.93 -0.34 11.52
C ALA A 140 1.31 -0.63 12.91
N ALA A 141 1.03 -1.90 13.22
CA ALA A 141 0.43 -2.34 14.47
C ALA A 141 1.23 -1.90 15.71
N GLY A 142 0.54 -1.47 16.76
CA GLY A 142 1.14 -0.99 18.00
C GLY A 142 1.70 0.43 17.94
N LYS A 143 1.90 0.99 16.73
CA LYS A 143 2.30 2.41 16.57
C LYS A 143 1.12 3.31 16.19
N TRP A 144 0.19 2.78 15.41
CA TRP A 144 -1.06 3.45 15.02
C TRP A 144 -2.26 2.57 15.36
N PRO A 145 -3.42 3.16 15.59
CA PRO A 145 -4.65 2.42 15.89
C PRO A 145 -5.17 1.74 14.61
N MET A 146 -4.52 0.63 14.24
CA MET A 146 -4.87 -0.15 13.07
C MET A 146 -6.31 -0.66 13.17
N PRO A 147 -7.20 -0.33 12.21
CA PRO A 147 -8.53 -0.93 12.17
C PRO A 147 -8.45 -2.41 11.78
N PRO A 148 -9.52 -3.19 11.99
CA PRO A 148 -9.59 -4.55 11.44
C PRO A 148 -9.58 -4.52 9.91
N VAL A 149 -9.03 -5.56 9.31
CA VAL A 149 -8.99 -5.76 7.85
C VAL A 149 -9.53 -7.16 7.52
N PRO A 150 -9.93 -7.42 6.25
CA PRO A 150 -10.41 -8.74 5.84
C PRO A 150 -9.42 -9.87 6.12
N ALA A 151 -9.93 -11.06 6.48
CA ALA A 151 -9.12 -12.21 6.88
C ALA A 151 -8.19 -12.74 5.76
N ASP A 152 -8.50 -12.45 4.50
CA ASP A 152 -7.66 -12.81 3.35
C ASP A 152 -6.54 -11.79 3.04
N THR A 153 -6.34 -10.79 3.92
CA THR A 153 -5.26 -9.82 3.81
C THR A 153 -3.89 -10.51 3.88
N ILE A 154 -3.01 -10.15 2.97
CA ILE A 154 -1.62 -10.61 2.98
C ILE A 154 -0.81 -9.74 3.93
N LEU A 155 -0.28 -10.34 5.00
CA LEU A 155 0.63 -9.69 5.95
C LEU A 155 2.05 -10.21 5.75
N ILE A 156 3.02 -9.29 5.50
CA ILE A 156 4.44 -9.62 5.39
C ILE A 156 5.22 -8.74 6.36
N HIS A 157 6.03 -9.37 7.23
CA HIS A 157 6.78 -8.62 8.25
C HIS A 157 8.22 -9.12 8.38
N GLY A 158 9.12 -8.24 8.83
CA GLY A 158 10.52 -8.59 9.13
C GLY A 158 10.66 -9.20 10.53
N GLU A 159 11.42 -10.28 10.65
CA GLU A 159 11.69 -10.90 11.96
C GLU A 159 12.39 -9.93 12.93
N LEU A 160 13.32 -9.12 12.41
CA LEU A 160 14.16 -8.19 13.18
C LEU A 160 13.71 -6.74 13.02
N ASP A 161 12.42 -6.51 12.79
CA ASP A 161 11.87 -5.16 12.71
C ASP A 161 11.91 -4.49 14.10
N ASP A 162 12.82 -3.53 14.26
CA ASP A 162 13.01 -2.74 15.49
C ASP A 162 12.13 -1.48 15.53
N THR A 163 11.56 -1.12 14.41
CA THR A 163 10.67 0.03 14.26
C THR A 163 9.23 -0.35 14.65
N ILE A 164 8.77 -1.50 14.17
CA ILE A 164 7.47 -2.09 14.52
C ILE A 164 7.73 -3.53 14.93
N PRO A 165 7.83 -3.81 16.24
CA PRO A 165 8.11 -5.17 16.73
C PRO A 165 7.11 -6.19 16.21
N LEU A 166 7.59 -7.34 15.71
CA LEU A 166 6.78 -8.44 15.18
C LEU A 166 5.67 -8.87 16.15
N GLN A 167 5.95 -8.82 17.46
CA GLN A 167 4.99 -9.14 18.50
C GLN A 167 3.71 -8.30 18.41
N HIS A 168 3.82 -7.00 18.12
CA HIS A 168 2.65 -6.12 17.96
C HIS A 168 1.79 -6.53 16.75
N VAL A 169 2.44 -6.99 15.67
CA VAL A 169 1.71 -7.49 14.50
C VAL A 169 0.95 -8.78 14.82
N PHE A 170 1.56 -9.72 15.57
CA PHE A 170 0.88 -10.92 16.03
C PHE A 170 -0.30 -10.62 16.96
N GLU A 171 -0.14 -9.65 17.87
CA GLU A 171 -1.21 -9.25 18.80
C GLU A 171 -2.40 -8.65 18.05
N TRP A 172 -2.14 -7.83 17.02
CA TRP A 172 -3.19 -7.25 16.19
C TRP A 172 -3.81 -8.25 15.23
N ALA A 173 -3.04 -9.15 14.61
CA ALA A 173 -3.52 -10.10 13.59
C ALA A 173 -4.28 -11.29 14.21
N ARG A 174 -3.92 -11.72 15.44
CA ARG A 174 -4.50 -12.90 16.10
C ARG A 174 -6.01 -12.86 16.23
N PRO A 175 -6.65 -11.79 16.76
CA PRO A 175 -8.12 -11.72 16.86
C PRO A 175 -8.82 -11.65 15.51
N LEU A 176 -8.08 -11.32 14.43
CA LEU A 176 -8.59 -11.25 13.05
C LEU A 176 -8.42 -12.57 12.28
N ASP A 177 -7.75 -13.55 12.90
CA ASP A 177 -7.39 -14.84 12.29
C ASP A 177 -6.62 -14.71 10.97
N ILE A 178 -5.70 -13.72 10.90
CA ILE A 178 -4.90 -13.46 9.71
C ILE A 178 -3.49 -14.03 9.86
N PRO A 179 -3.04 -14.92 8.95
CA PRO A 179 -1.67 -15.40 8.93
C PRO A 179 -0.65 -14.28 8.68
N VAL A 180 0.48 -14.33 9.39
CA VAL A 180 1.60 -13.40 9.19
C VAL A 180 2.77 -14.14 8.53
N THR A 181 3.17 -13.71 7.34
CA THR A 181 4.38 -14.20 6.68
C THR A 181 5.58 -13.45 7.21
N VAL A 182 6.46 -14.14 7.91
CA VAL A 182 7.68 -13.56 8.49
C VAL A 182 8.88 -13.85 7.59
N ILE A 183 9.67 -12.80 7.27
CA ILE A 183 10.93 -12.95 6.53
C ILE A 183 12.08 -13.00 7.54
N PRO A 184 12.78 -14.16 7.68
CA PRO A 184 13.88 -14.32 8.62
C PRO A 184 15.02 -13.32 8.39
N GLY A 185 15.50 -12.70 9.47
CA GLY A 185 16.61 -11.74 9.47
C GLY A 185 16.32 -10.44 8.71
N ALA A 186 15.06 -10.14 8.40
CA ALA A 186 14.68 -8.88 7.77
C ALA A 186 14.44 -7.80 8.84
N ASP A 187 15.01 -6.62 8.62
CA ASP A 187 14.72 -5.38 9.36
C ASP A 187 13.46 -4.68 8.82
N HIS A 188 13.12 -3.52 9.39
CA HIS A 188 11.95 -2.73 8.97
C HIS A 188 11.97 -2.37 7.47
N PHE A 189 13.13 -2.01 6.92
CA PHE A 189 13.28 -1.60 5.53
C PHE A 189 13.60 -2.75 4.58
N PHE A 190 13.64 -4.00 5.08
CA PHE A 190 13.90 -5.21 4.31
C PHE A 190 15.20 -5.12 3.50
N HIS A 191 16.27 -4.57 4.10
CA HIS A 191 17.57 -4.47 3.45
C HIS A 191 18.03 -5.84 2.92
N ARG A 192 18.39 -5.89 1.62
CA ARG A 192 18.76 -7.11 0.89
C ARG A 192 17.68 -8.20 0.79
N LYS A 193 16.44 -7.91 1.22
CA LYS A 193 15.30 -8.86 1.25
C LYS A 193 14.13 -8.44 0.34
N LEU A 194 14.25 -7.34 -0.41
CA LEU A 194 13.17 -6.82 -1.25
C LEU A 194 12.63 -7.82 -2.28
N VAL A 195 13.50 -8.70 -2.80
CA VAL A 195 13.08 -9.76 -3.74
C VAL A 195 12.09 -10.73 -3.11
N HIS A 196 12.22 -11.01 -1.80
CA HIS A 196 11.28 -11.88 -1.09
C HIS A 196 9.89 -11.25 -1.01
N ILE A 197 9.79 -9.93 -0.73
CA ILE A 197 8.50 -9.21 -0.74
C ILE A 197 7.82 -9.37 -2.10
N LYS A 198 8.52 -9.05 -3.19
CA LYS A 198 7.98 -9.17 -4.54
C LYS A 198 7.43 -10.57 -4.82
N ASN A 199 8.22 -11.61 -4.51
CA ASN A 199 7.85 -12.99 -4.79
C ASN A 199 6.68 -13.45 -3.91
N LEU A 200 6.69 -13.10 -2.61
CA LEU A 200 5.61 -13.45 -1.68
C LEU A 200 4.29 -12.79 -2.09
N VAL A 201 4.30 -11.49 -2.41
CA VAL A 201 3.08 -10.82 -2.90
C VAL A 201 2.58 -11.51 -4.17
N ALA A 202 3.46 -11.79 -5.14
CA ALA A 202 3.06 -12.43 -6.38
C ALA A 202 2.50 -13.85 -6.18
N GLN A 203 3.08 -14.63 -5.27
CA GLN A 203 2.64 -16.00 -4.96
C GLN A 203 1.33 -16.02 -4.17
N LEU A 204 1.25 -15.23 -3.09
CA LEU A 204 0.08 -15.20 -2.22
C LEU A 204 -1.13 -14.49 -2.85
N TRP A 205 -0.90 -13.61 -3.84
CA TRP A 205 -1.98 -12.92 -4.55
C TRP A 205 -2.76 -13.82 -5.50
N ARG A 206 -2.10 -14.83 -6.09
CA ARG A 206 -2.74 -15.79 -6.98
C ARG A 206 -3.65 -16.69 -6.16
N ARG A 207 -4.95 -16.69 -6.46
CA ARG A 207 -5.97 -17.52 -5.79
C ARG A 207 -6.17 -18.89 -6.45
N ASP A 208 -5.31 -19.27 -7.38
CA ASP A 208 -5.43 -20.53 -8.12
C ASP A 208 -4.85 -21.69 -7.29
N ILE A 209 -5.59 -22.07 -6.25
CA ILE A 209 -5.49 -23.36 -5.57
C ILE A 209 -6.91 -23.91 -5.39
#